data_1f3bed72371070fc19c380acf37e3002
#
_entry.id   1f3bed72371070fc19c380acf37e3002
#
_cell.length_a   1.000
_cell.length_b   1.000
_cell.length_c   1.000
_cell.angle_alpha   90.00
_cell.angle_beta   90.00
_cell.angle_gamma   90.00
#
_symmetry.space_group_name_H-M   'P 1'
#
loop_
_entity.id
_entity.type
_entity.pdbx_description
1 polymer ?
#
loop_
_entity_poly.entity_id
_entity_poly.type
_entity_poly.pdbx_seq_one_letter_code
_entity_poly.pdbx_strand_id
1 'polypeptide(L)'
;MNNAENPTPESSEASHPLSNNPQPKTWSVPLGELYATRNAADQLPNHVMLLAIARHCSGDWGDVCEEDWQANDEALEIGNRILSAYTSPDGVKFWIITEWDRSVTTILLPDDY
;
A
#
# COMPACT_ATOMS: atom_id res chain seq x y z
N MET A 1 -1.19 -20.73 21.54
CA MET A 1 -0.69 -20.28 21.09
C MET A 1 -0.27 -19.69 20.88
N ASN A 2 -0.73 -19.93 20.89
CA ASN A 2 -0.15 -19.31 20.35
C ASN A 2 -0.20 -18.67 20.07
N ASN A 3 -0.71 -18.85 20.09
CA ASN A 3 -0.42 -18.33 19.58
C ASN A 3 -0.65 -17.76 19.37
N ALA A 4 -1.21 -17.94 19.48
CA ALA A 4 -1.04 -17.41 19.01
C ALA A 4 -1.30 -17.05 18.88
N GLU A 5 -1.67 -17.26 18.97
CA GLU A 5 -1.46 -16.89 18.52
C GLU A 5 -1.85 -16.37 18.33
N ASN A 6 -2.46 -16.59 18.53
CA ASN A 6 -2.48 -16.13 18.00
C ASN A 6 -3.01 -15.62 17.76
N PRO A 7 -3.37 -15.61 17.89
CA PRO A 7 -3.65 -15.29 17.31
C PRO A 7 -3.90 -14.79 16.90
N THR A 8 -4.32 -15.13 16.72
CA THR A 8 -4.25 -14.75 15.99
C THR A 8 -4.48 -14.41 15.50
N PRO A 9 -4.70 -14.40 15.42
CA PRO A 9 -4.71 -14.25 14.71
C PRO A 9 -4.72 -13.96 14.24
N GLU A 10 -4.89 -14.31 13.94
CA GLU A 10 -4.53 -14.17 13.30
C GLU A 10 -4.69 -13.76 12.65
N SER A 11 -4.88 -13.91 12.53
CA SER A 11 -4.71 -13.67 11.80
C SER A 11 -4.70 -13.39 11.23
N SER A 12 -4.71 -13.56 10.86
CA SER A 12 -4.37 -13.54 10.26
C SER A 12 -4.08 -13.50 9.74
N GLU A 13 -3.95 -13.74 9.23
CA GLU A 13 -3.38 -13.94 8.70
C GLU A 13 -3.41 -13.86 7.83
N ALA A 14 -3.62 -13.83 7.34
CA ALA A 14 -3.41 -13.71 6.56
C ALA A 14 -3.36 -13.56 5.45
N SER A 15 -3.38 -13.30 4.81
CA SER A 15 -3.17 -13.08 3.66
C SER A 15 -2.05 -13.37 3.03
N HIS A 16 -1.62 -13.67 3.09
CA HIS A 16 -0.65 -14.10 2.58
C HIS A 16 -0.17 -14.89 3.32
N PRO A 17 -0.12 -15.34 3.72
CA PRO A 17 0.02 -16.04 4.32
C PRO A 17 0.63 -16.35 5.08
N LEU A 18 0.54 -16.79 5.57
CA LEU A 18 1.16 -16.93 6.28
C LEU A 18 2.05 -17.69 6.42
N SER A 19 2.48 -18.15 6.26
CA SER A 19 3.34 -18.58 6.42
C SER A 19 4.42 -18.88 6.43
N ASN A 20 4.93 -19.54 5.97
CA ASN A 20 5.72 -19.37 6.03
C ASN A 20 5.97 -18.79 6.34
N ASN A 21 5.78 -19.26 6.62
CA ASN A 21 5.21 -18.21 6.95
C ASN A 21 5.87 -16.90 7.07
N PRO A 22 5.77 -16.00 6.17
CA PRO A 22 6.43 -14.73 6.34
C PRO A 22 5.85 -13.97 7.49
N GLN A 23 6.69 -13.24 8.19
CA GLN A 23 6.22 -12.41 9.28
C GLN A 23 5.37 -11.29 8.73
N PRO A 24 4.28 -10.92 9.41
CA PRO A 24 3.57 -9.71 9.04
C PRO A 24 4.48 -8.51 9.21
N LYS A 25 4.32 -7.53 8.35
CA LYS A 25 5.06 -6.28 8.48
C LYS A 25 4.56 -5.54 9.71
N THR A 26 5.48 -5.07 10.53
CA THR A 26 5.12 -4.40 11.78
C THR A 26 5.23 -2.89 11.69
N TRP A 27 5.73 -2.36 10.57
CA TRP A 27 5.84 -0.93 10.37
C TRP A 27 4.74 -0.45 9.42
N SER A 28 4.47 0.83 9.46
CA SER A 28 3.57 1.46 8.52
C SER A 28 4.28 2.60 7.83
N VAL A 29 3.80 2.94 6.63
CA VAL A 29 4.36 4.03 5.84
C VAL A 29 3.80 5.34 6.38
N PRO A 30 4.66 6.27 6.83
CA PRO A 30 4.16 7.61 7.17
C PRO A 30 3.68 8.29 5.90
N LEU A 31 2.48 8.86 5.91
CA LEU A 31 1.89 9.43 4.71
C LEU A 31 2.18 10.90 4.52
N GLY A 32 2.45 11.63 5.62
CA GLY A 32 2.52 13.08 5.53
C GLY A 32 1.17 13.65 5.13
N GLU A 33 1.18 14.68 4.31
CA GLU A 33 -0.05 15.25 3.78
C GLU A 33 -0.57 14.38 2.66
N LEU A 34 -1.88 14.13 2.65
CA LEU A 34 -2.51 13.21 1.71
C LEU A 34 -3.31 13.99 0.69
N TYR A 35 -3.02 13.75 -0.59
CA TYR A 35 -3.71 14.41 -1.70
C TYR A 35 -4.22 13.38 -2.70
N ALA A 36 -5.24 13.77 -3.45
CA ALA A 36 -5.69 13.02 -4.61
C ALA A 36 -5.79 14.00 -5.76
N THR A 37 -5.36 13.58 -6.95
CA THR A 37 -5.58 14.42 -8.13
C THR A 37 -7.08 14.53 -8.39
N ARG A 38 -7.46 15.58 -9.14
CA ARG A 38 -8.85 15.74 -9.52
C ARG A 38 -9.37 14.51 -10.25
N ASN A 39 -8.58 13.99 -11.20
CA ASN A 39 -8.99 12.80 -11.94
C ASN A 39 -9.21 11.60 -11.04
N ALA A 40 -8.31 11.37 -10.09
CA ALA A 40 -8.47 10.27 -9.16
C ALA A 40 -9.72 10.46 -8.31
N ALA A 41 -9.91 11.68 -7.79
CA ALA A 41 -11.07 11.97 -6.95
C ALA A 41 -12.39 11.81 -7.73
N ASP A 42 -12.37 12.13 -9.03
CA ASP A 42 -13.57 12.02 -9.87
C ASP A 42 -13.90 10.57 -10.19
N GLN A 43 -12.91 9.71 -10.34
CA GLN A 43 -13.12 8.35 -10.82
C GLN A 43 -13.14 7.29 -9.74
N LEU A 44 -12.64 7.59 -8.54
CA LEU A 44 -12.51 6.60 -7.48
C LEU A 44 -13.44 6.95 -6.33
N PRO A 45 -14.32 6.03 -5.93
CA PRO A 45 -15.10 6.24 -4.72
C PRO A 45 -14.20 6.37 -3.49
N ASN A 46 -14.66 7.12 -2.50
CA ASN A 46 -13.87 7.35 -1.29
C ASN A 46 -13.46 6.04 -0.62
N HIS A 47 -14.39 5.06 -0.54
CA HIS A 47 -14.06 3.80 0.15
C HIS A 47 -12.96 3.04 -0.59
N VAL A 48 -12.90 3.14 -1.91
CA VAL A 48 -11.84 2.50 -2.69
C VAL A 48 -10.49 3.13 -2.36
N MET A 49 -10.46 4.47 -2.33
CA MET A 49 -9.23 5.18 -1.99
C MET A 49 -8.78 4.86 -0.57
N LEU A 50 -9.70 4.83 0.39
CA LEU A 50 -9.35 4.56 1.79
C LEU A 50 -8.80 3.15 1.97
N LEU A 51 -9.40 2.16 1.31
CA LEU A 51 -8.88 0.80 1.38
C LEU A 51 -7.49 0.70 0.78
N ALA A 52 -7.28 1.38 -0.34
CA ALA A 52 -5.96 1.36 -1.00
C ALA A 52 -4.91 2.05 -0.12
N ILE A 53 -5.26 3.14 0.53
CA ILE A 53 -4.35 3.82 1.45
C ILE A 53 -3.96 2.88 2.59
N ALA A 54 -4.93 2.14 3.14
CA ALA A 54 -4.65 1.18 4.21
C ALA A 54 -3.68 0.09 3.74
N ARG A 55 -3.87 -0.40 2.51
CA ARG A 55 -2.94 -1.38 1.93
C ARG A 55 -1.54 -0.80 1.76
N HIS A 56 -1.47 0.41 1.21
CA HIS A 56 -0.20 1.10 1.00
C HIS A 56 0.53 1.30 2.33
N CYS A 57 -0.18 1.74 3.36
CA CYS A 57 0.41 1.96 4.68
C CYS A 57 0.99 0.68 5.28
N SER A 58 0.38 -0.46 4.99
CA SER A 58 0.82 -1.73 5.58
C SER A 58 1.83 -2.47 4.71
N GLY A 59 2.28 -1.86 3.60
CA GLY A 59 3.29 -2.47 2.76
C GLY A 59 2.73 -3.46 1.74
N ASP A 60 1.44 -3.37 1.45
CA ASP A 60 0.82 -4.13 0.37
C ASP A 60 0.82 -3.24 -0.88
N TRP A 61 1.82 -3.41 -1.71
CA TRP A 61 2.06 -2.49 -2.83
C TRP A 61 1.17 -2.77 -4.04
N GLY A 62 0.30 -3.79 -3.93
CA GLY A 62 -0.72 -4.05 -4.94
C GLY A 62 -0.19 -4.73 -6.18
N ASP A 63 -0.47 -4.13 -7.33
CA ASP A 63 -0.25 -4.77 -8.63
C ASP A 63 1.14 -4.56 -9.21
N VAL A 64 2.08 -3.99 -8.44
CA VAL A 64 3.43 -3.78 -8.94
C VAL A 64 4.12 -5.13 -9.14
N CYS A 65 5.11 -5.17 -10.04
CA CYS A 65 5.87 -6.38 -10.27
C CYS A 65 6.75 -6.70 -9.06
N GLU A 66 7.31 -7.91 -9.06
CA GLU A 66 8.08 -8.36 -7.90
C GLU A 66 9.31 -7.48 -7.67
N GLU A 67 9.97 -7.04 -8.73
CA GLU A 67 11.13 -6.16 -8.59
C GLU A 67 10.75 -4.85 -7.92
N ASP A 68 9.62 -4.29 -8.33
CA ASP A 68 9.15 -3.04 -7.74
C ASP A 68 8.67 -3.26 -6.31
N TRP A 69 8.10 -4.42 -6.03
CA TRP A 69 7.70 -4.76 -4.66
C TRP A 69 8.90 -4.73 -3.74
N GLN A 70 9.99 -5.40 -4.17
CA GLN A 70 11.21 -5.43 -3.37
C GLN A 70 11.84 -4.04 -3.24
N ALA A 71 11.79 -3.25 -4.32
CA ALA A 71 12.31 -1.89 -4.28
C ALA A 71 11.55 -1.04 -3.27
N ASN A 72 10.23 -1.22 -3.18
CA ASN A 72 9.45 -0.50 -2.19
C ASN A 72 9.79 -0.92 -0.76
N ASP A 73 10.00 -2.23 -0.55
CA ASP A 73 10.41 -2.71 0.77
C ASP A 73 11.74 -2.08 1.18
N GLU A 74 12.69 -2.01 0.25
CA GLU A 74 13.96 -1.35 0.53
C GLU A 74 13.79 0.14 0.77
N ALA A 75 12.90 0.77 0.01
CA ALA A 75 12.69 2.21 0.10
C ALA A 75 12.25 2.63 1.49
N LEU A 76 11.56 1.75 2.21
CA LEU A 76 11.17 2.04 3.59
C LEU A 76 12.39 2.19 4.49
N GLU A 77 13.44 1.42 4.23
CA GLU A 77 14.63 1.44 5.06
C GLU A 77 15.60 2.55 4.67
N ILE A 78 15.73 2.80 3.37
CA ILE A 78 16.76 3.73 2.90
C ILE A 78 16.22 5.11 2.53
N GLY A 79 14.90 5.30 2.62
CA GLY A 79 14.34 6.63 2.42
C GLY A 79 14.13 7.03 0.97
N ASN A 80 13.69 6.12 0.12
CA ASN A 80 13.33 6.43 -1.26
C ASN A 80 11.83 6.53 -1.42
N ARG A 81 11.41 7.06 -2.56
CA ARG A 81 10.01 7.19 -2.93
C ARG A 81 9.38 5.81 -3.06
N ILE A 82 8.11 5.69 -2.64
CA ILE A 82 7.36 4.44 -2.68
C ILE A 82 6.19 4.62 -3.63
N LEU A 83 5.97 3.65 -4.52
CA LEU A 83 4.86 3.68 -5.46
C LEU A 83 4.09 2.37 -5.39
N SER A 84 2.82 2.45 -5.03
CA SER A 84 1.88 1.32 -5.09
C SER A 84 0.96 1.47 -6.27
N ALA A 85 0.47 0.35 -6.79
CA ALA A 85 -0.46 0.34 -7.92
C ALA A 85 -1.64 -0.56 -7.57
N TYR A 86 -2.84 -0.08 -7.86
CA TYR A 86 -4.07 -0.82 -7.55
C TYR A 86 -5.04 -0.72 -8.70
N THR A 87 -6.04 -1.58 -8.67
CA THR A 87 -7.15 -1.53 -9.63
C THR A 87 -8.45 -1.53 -8.84
N SER A 88 -9.32 -0.57 -9.12
CA SER A 88 -10.61 -0.49 -8.45
C SER A 88 -11.52 -1.63 -8.90
N PRO A 89 -12.61 -1.92 -8.17
CA PRO A 89 -13.56 -2.94 -8.60
C PRO A 89 -14.11 -2.68 -10.01
N ASP A 90 -14.20 -1.41 -10.42
CA ASP A 90 -14.69 -1.05 -11.75
C ASP A 90 -13.58 -1.06 -12.81
N GLY A 91 -12.37 -1.46 -12.45
CA GLY A 91 -11.29 -1.61 -13.42
C GLY A 91 -10.46 -0.36 -13.64
N VAL A 92 -10.60 0.66 -12.80
CA VAL A 92 -9.79 1.87 -12.91
C VAL A 92 -8.45 1.64 -12.23
N LYS A 93 -7.36 1.81 -13.00
CA LYS A 93 -6.02 1.67 -12.45
C LYS A 93 -5.59 2.99 -11.83
N PHE A 94 -4.95 2.91 -10.66
CA PHE A 94 -4.48 4.12 -9.98
C PHE A 94 -3.25 3.79 -9.16
N TRP A 95 -2.50 4.83 -8.81
CA TRP A 95 -1.26 4.73 -8.06
C TRP A 95 -1.36 5.51 -6.77
N ILE A 96 -0.56 5.11 -5.79
CA ILE A 96 -0.35 5.89 -4.56
C ILE A 96 1.16 6.06 -4.42
N ILE A 97 1.61 7.30 -4.36
CA ILE A 97 3.03 7.63 -4.27
C ILE A 97 3.30 8.38 -2.98
N THR A 98 4.24 7.88 -2.18
CA THR A 98 4.74 8.59 -1.00
C THR A 98 6.14 9.07 -1.30
N GLU A 99 6.39 10.37 -1.13
CA GLU A 99 7.69 10.95 -1.45
C GLU A 99 8.78 10.46 -0.52
N TRP A 100 10.02 10.62 -0.95
CA TRP A 100 11.18 10.06 -0.23
C TRP A 100 11.29 10.56 1.21
N ASP A 101 10.92 11.82 1.46
CA ASP A 101 11.00 12.41 2.79
C ASP A 101 9.72 12.20 3.60
N ARG A 102 8.76 11.47 3.06
CA ARG A 102 7.49 11.15 3.70
C ARG A 102 6.63 12.39 3.98
N SER A 103 6.87 13.47 3.25
CA SER A 103 6.13 14.72 3.46
C SER A 103 4.76 14.69 2.80
N VAL A 104 4.61 13.95 1.70
CA VAL A 104 3.38 13.98 0.88
C VAL A 104 3.12 12.60 0.32
N THR A 105 1.85 12.21 0.34
CA THR A 105 1.36 11.01 -0.36
C THR A 105 0.25 11.44 -1.30
N THR A 106 0.31 10.99 -2.55
CA THR A 106 -0.63 11.39 -3.59
C THR A 106 -1.29 10.17 -4.21
N ILE A 107 -2.62 10.22 -4.34
CA ILE A 107 -3.40 9.25 -5.12
C ILE A 107 -3.61 9.84 -6.49
N LEU A 108 -3.25 9.11 -7.55
CA LEU A 108 -3.32 9.66 -8.90
C LEU A 108 -3.59 8.54 -9.90
N LEU A 109 -4.09 8.92 -11.06
CA LEU A 109 -4.20 8.00 -12.19
C LEU A 109 -2.88 8.02 -12.97
N PRO A 110 -2.51 6.92 -13.64
CA PRO A 110 -1.27 6.92 -14.41
C PRO A 110 -1.16 8.09 -15.40
N ASP A 111 -2.29 8.51 -15.98
CA ASP A 111 -2.29 9.63 -16.92
C ASP A 111 -1.98 10.97 -16.25
N ASP A 112 -2.10 11.06 -14.95
CA ASP A 112 -1.79 12.29 -14.21
C ASP A 112 -0.30 12.44 -13.97
N TYR A 113 0.45 11.39 -14.17
CA TYR A 113 1.88 11.39 -13.90
C TYR A 113 2.62 11.95 -15.12
#